data_3ea0e5e63f93ce263686c5033cf4263a
#
_entry.id   3ea0e5e63f93ce263686c5033cf4263a
#
_cell.length_a   1.000
_cell.length_b   1.000
_cell.length_c   1.000
_cell.angle_alpha   90.00
_cell.angle_beta   90.00
_cell.angle_gamma   90.00
#
_symmetry.space_group_name_H-M   'P 1'
#
loop_
_entity.id
_entity.type
_entity.pdbx_description
1 polymer ?
#
loop_
_entity_poly.entity_id
_entity_poly.type
_entity_poly.pdbx_seq_one_letter_code
_entity_poly.pdbx_strand_id
1 'polypeptide(L)'
;ALPEVEVDSKVIETDLDEPGRPKWTERKPIKPATVRSLDKDAEMQTTIEGLPKGLSFDGTNITGTPVVEDGNWDGDGGMFKTVTLKFKAKKNGKMLVRTYKYWIYIDKDRDGIADDDEDGGIAFTPQRLSSKPLVVDGKEPTLDDYKALFSNIPSDGSVNVSIKQKPDLSKKGITKAVLEFSVDGVTKNGKATVMIDVKNPVKNGGGEAALPEVEVDSKVIETDLDEPGRPKWT
;
A
#
# COMPACT_ATOMS: atom_id res chain seq x y z
N ALA A 1 33.75 25.31 -16.02
CA ALA A 1 33.66 24.07 -15.26
C ALA A 1 35.06 23.52 -15.02
N LEU A 2 35.32 22.94 -13.84
CA LEU A 2 36.58 22.27 -13.55
C LEU A 2 36.66 20.98 -14.37
N PRO A 3 37.87 20.61 -14.84
CA PRO A 3 38.06 19.31 -15.51
C PRO A 3 37.69 18.17 -14.55
N GLU A 4 36.88 17.24 -15.02
CA GLU A 4 36.47 16.05 -14.26
C GLU A 4 37.46 14.92 -14.47
N VAL A 5 37.82 14.23 -13.39
CA VAL A 5 38.72 13.06 -13.41
C VAL A 5 37.99 11.92 -12.69
N GLU A 6 37.68 10.85 -13.43
CA GLU A 6 37.09 9.65 -12.87
C GLU A 6 38.09 8.97 -11.93
N VAL A 7 37.63 8.62 -10.72
CA VAL A 7 38.43 7.97 -9.68
C VAL A 7 37.75 6.72 -9.16
N ASP A 8 38.52 5.87 -8.52
CA ASP A 8 38.02 4.60 -7.95
C ASP A 8 37.57 4.72 -6.47
N SER A 9 37.11 3.61 -5.92
CA SER A 9 36.69 3.50 -4.53
C SER A 9 37.78 3.69 -3.49
N LYS A 10 39.05 3.76 -3.92
CA LYS A 10 40.16 4.05 -3.01
C LYS A 10 40.37 5.56 -2.82
N VAL A 11 39.77 6.36 -3.66
CA VAL A 11 39.85 7.83 -3.60
C VAL A 11 38.54 8.41 -3.01
N ILE A 12 37.39 7.96 -3.49
CA ILE A 12 36.08 8.30 -2.90
C ILE A 12 35.41 7.00 -2.50
N GLU A 13 35.22 6.79 -1.22
CA GLU A 13 34.56 5.60 -0.68
C GLU A 13 33.14 5.88 -0.20
N THR A 14 32.32 4.84 -0.18
CA THR A 14 30.99 4.86 0.40
C THR A 14 30.70 3.53 1.06
N ASP A 15 29.94 3.54 2.16
CA ASP A 15 29.44 2.32 2.80
C ASP A 15 28.28 1.67 2.04
N LEU A 16 27.81 2.26 0.94
CA LEU A 16 26.93 1.58 -0.02
C LEU A 16 27.57 0.33 -0.62
N ASP A 17 28.91 0.24 -0.62
CA ASP A 17 29.67 -0.93 -1.07
C ASP A 17 29.68 -2.09 -0.04
N GLU A 18 29.22 -1.88 1.19
CA GLU A 18 29.27 -2.89 2.25
C GLU A 18 28.35 -4.09 1.94
N PRO A 19 28.87 -5.32 2.03
CA PRO A 19 28.05 -6.53 1.91
C PRO A 19 26.96 -6.59 3.00
N GLY A 20 25.78 -7.06 2.63
CA GLY A 20 24.67 -7.24 3.59
C GLY A 20 24.00 -5.95 4.05
N ARG A 21 24.32 -4.82 3.43
CA ARG A 21 23.63 -3.57 3.67
C ARG A 21 22.15 -3.69 3.27
N PRO A 22 21.20 -3.15 4.09
CA PRO A 22 19.78 -3.15 3.70
C PRO A 22 19.56 -2.46 2.37
N LYS A 23 18.73 -3.05 1.51
CA LYS A 23 18.32 -2.48 0.24
C LYS A 23 17.65 -1.12 0.46
N TRP A 24 17.85 -0.19 -0.48
CA TRP A 24 16.98 0.97 -0.57
C TRP A 24 15.62 0.50 -1.09
N THR A 25 14.64 0.59 -0.22
CA THR A 25 13.26 0.21 -0.53
C THR A 25 12.42 1.47 -0.70
N GLU A 26 11.61 1.52 -1.74
CA GLU A 26 10.72 2.64 -2.00
C GLU A 26 9.88 2.95 -0.75
N ARG A 27 9.74 4.24 -0.41
CA ARG A 27 8.95 4.74 0.72
C ARG A 27 9.38 4.28 2.10
N LYS A 28 10.56 3.67 2.22
CA LYS A 28 11.15 3.29 3.50
C LYS A 28 12.37 4.14 3.79
N PRO A 29 12.53 4.72 5.00
CA PRO A 29 13.74 5.42 5.37
C PRO A 29 14.97 4.53 5.19
N ILE A 30 16.00 5.05 4.53
CA ILE A 30 17.24 4.31 4.32
C ILE A 30 18.09 4.29 5.59
N LYS A 31 18.91 3.25 5.76
CA LYS A 31 20.04 3.33 6.68
C LYS A 31 20.99 4.42 6.17
N PRO A 32 21.38 5.43 6.98
CA PRO A 32 22.29 6.49 6.56
C PRO A 32 23.53 5.92 5.85
N ALA A 33 23.90 6.50 4.73
CA ALA A 33 25.01 6.07 3.91
C ALA A 33 26.08 7.15 3.86
N THR A 34 27.33 6.81 4.16
CA THR A 34 28.45 7.74 4.09
C THR A 34 29.04 7.80 2.70
N VAL A 35 29.50 8.99 2.30
CA VAL A 35 30.34 9.20 1.13
C VAL A 35 31.47 10.16 1.54
N ARG A 36 32.71 9.75 1.33
CA ARG A 36 33.87 10.54 1.73
C ARG A 36 35.03 10.40 0.76
N SER A 37 35.78 11.49 0.58
CA SER A 37 37.10 11.41 -0.10
C SER A 37 38.15 10.91 0.90
N LEU A 38 38.95 9.95 0.48
CA LEU A 38 40.09 9.45 1.24
C LEU A 38 41.36 10.24 0.92
N ASP A 39 41.32 11.12 -0.04
CA ASP A 39 42.42 12.01 -0.38
C ASP A 39 42.52 13.13 0.65
N LYS A 40 43.59 13.15 1.44
CA LYS A 40 43.81 14.12 2.50
C LYS A 40 43.96 15.55 2.00
N ASP A 41 44.31 15.73 0.74
CA ASP A 41 44.50 17.03 0.08
C ASP A 41 43.21 17.47 -0.65
N ALA A 42 42.16 16.63 -0.69
CA ALA A 42 40.91 17.03 -1.27
C ALA A 42 40.21 18.07 -0.36
N GLU A 43 39.87 19.20 -0.94
CA GLU A 43 38.94 20.14 -0.31
C GLU A 43 37.57 19.42 -0.19
N MET A 44 37.20 19.06 1.05
CA MET A 44 36.04 18.22 1.33
C MET A 44 34.73 18.97 1.14
N GLN A 45 34.43 19.42 -0.07
CA GLN A 45 33.05 19.65 -0.48
C GLN A 45 32.64 18.52 -1.40
N THR A 46 32.36 17.37 -0.80
CA THR A 46 31.77 16.27 -1.53
C THR A 46 30.34 16.65 -1.91
N THR A 47 30.01 16.51 -3.17
CA THR A 47 28.65 16.69 -3.68
C THR A 47 28.19 15.41 -4.37
N ILE A 48 26.89 15.24 -4.49
CA ILE A 48 26.29 14.09 -5.19
C ILE A 48 25.36 14.63 -6.27
N GLU A 49 25.55 14.15 -7.50
CA GLU A 49 24.58 14.31 -8.58
C GLU A 49 23.79 13.02 -8.78
N GLY A 50 22.53 13.14 -9.19
CA GLY A 50 21.66 12.00 -9.47
C GLY A 50 20.98 11.40 -8.23
N LEU A 51 20.98 12.12 -7.10
CA LEU A 51 20.33 11.66 -5.89
C LEU A 51 18.80 11.57 -6.11
N PRO A 52 18.15 10.43 -5.81
CA PRO A 52 16.73 10.26 -5.98
C PRO A 52 15.92 11.21 -5.12
N LYS A 53 14.68 11.50 -5.55
CA LYS A 53 13.74 12.26 -4.75
C LYS A 53 13.52 11.63 -3.37
N GLY A 54 13.42 12.46 -2.36
CA GLY A 54 13.25 12.05 -0.97
C GLY A 54 14.55 11.72 -0.24
N LEU A 55 15.67 11.64 -0.95
CA LEU A 55 17.01 11.53 -0.36
C LEU A 55 17.71 12.88 -0.35
N SER A 56 18.54 13.08 0.66
CA SER A 56 19.39 14.27 0.82
C SER A 56 20.79 13.88 1.25
N PHE A 57 21.76 14.75 0.95
CA PHE A 57 23.14 14.60 1.33
C PHE A 57 23.63 15.84 2.07
N ASP A 58 24.17 15.66 3.26
CA ASP A 58 24.64 16.74 4.14
C ASP A 58 26.13 17.08 3.97
N GLY A 59 26.81 16.48 3.01
CA GLY A 59 28.25 16.55 2.80
C GLY A 59 29.00 15.34 3.36
N THR A 60 28.36 14.49 4.11
CA THR A 60 28.93 13.27 4.70
C THR A 60 27.98 12.07 4.57
N ASN A 61 26.69 12.26 4.87
CA ASN A 61 25.70 11.17 4.89
C ASN A 61 24.56 11.41 3.90
N ILE A 62 24.16 10.35 3.21
CA ILE A 62 22.90 10.27 2.49
C ILE A 62 21.85 9.78 3.47
N THR A 63 20.73 10.49 3.59
CA THR A 63 19.61 10.17 4.45
C THR A 63 18.28 10.41 3.74
N GLY A 64 17.19 9.91 4.29
CA GLY A 64 15.84 10.17 3.81
C GLY A 64 15.11 8.93 3.38
N THR A 65 14.04 9.15 2.60
CA THR A 65 13.12 8.12 2.14
C THR A 65 12.98 8.22 0.63
N PRO A 66 13.49 7.26 -0.15
CA PRO A 66 13.46 7.35 -1.61
C PRO A 66 12.05 7.20 -2.16
N VAL A 67 11.73 8.00 -3.17
CA VAL A 67 10.46 7.96 -3.89
C VAL A 67 10.71 7.84 -5.38
N VAL A 68 10.06 6.88 -6.04
CA VAL A 68 10.06 6.70 -7.50
C VAL A 68 8.74 7.20 -8.04
N GLU A 69 8.73 8.45 -8.60
CA GLU A 69 7.48 9.12 -9.03
C GLU A 69 7.02 8.72 -10.42
N ASP A 70 7.96 8.40 -11.31
CA ASP A 70 7.66 8.13 -12.71
C ASP A 70 7.08 6.73 -12.97
N GLY A 71 7.06 5.87 -11.94
CA GLY A 71 6.59 4.49 -12.06
C GLY A 71 7.38 3.63 -13.04
N ASN A 72 8.53 4.12 -13.52
CA ASN A 72 9.41 3.40 -14.44
C ASN A 72 10.37 2.52 -13.65
N TRP A 73 10.11 1.23 -13.66
CA TRP A 73 10.89 0.22 -12.97
C TRP A 73 11.73 -0.58 -13.97
N ASP A 74 12.95 -0.93 -13.56
CA ASP A 74 13.90 -1.74 -14.33
C ASP A 74 13.87 -3.21 -13.87
N GLY A 75 14.63 -4.04 -14.54
CA GLY A 75 14.80 -5.47 -14.22
C GLY A 75 13.64 -6.35 -14.67
N ASP A 76 13.80 -7.65 -14.52
CA ASP A 76 12.76 -8.63 -14.83
C ASP A 76 11.57 -8.43 -13.89
N GLY A 77 10.38 -8.18 -14.48
CA GLY A 77 9.17 -7.91 -13.72
C GLY A 77 9.09 -6.52 -13.07
N GLY A 78 10.04 -5.61 -13.35
CA GLY A 78 10.01 -4.25 -12.81
C GLY A 78 10.23 -4.18 -11.30
N MET A 79 11.23 -4.90 -10.79
CA MET A 79 11.46 -5.06 -9.35
C MET A 79 12.32 -3.97 -8.72
N PHE A 80 13.02 -3.16 -9.51
CA PHE A 80 13.89 -2.09 -9.02
C PHE A 80 14.02 -0.92 -10.00
N LYS A 81 14.50 0.21 -9.50
CA LYS A 81 14.93 1.38 -10.28
C LYS A 81 16.43 1.54 -10.16
N THR A 82 17.12 1.55 -11.29
CA THR A 82 18.57 1.85 -11.33
C THR A 82 18.80 3.34 -11.10
N VAL A 83 19.69 3.65 -10.19
CA VAL A 83 20.10 5.01 -9.84
C VAL A 83 21.59 5.17 -10.15
N THR A 84 21.95 6.18 -10.93
CA THR A 84 23.34 6.53 -11.17
C THR A 84 23.72 7.72 -10.32
N LEU A 85 24.61 7.51 -9.35
CA LEU A 85 25.13 8.54 -8.45
C LEU A 85 26.51 8.96 -8.93
N LYS A 86 26.78 10.28 -8.97
CA LYS A 86 28.12 10.81 -9.19
C LYS A 86 28.57 11.49 -7.91
N PHE A 87 29.55 10.88 -7.25
CA PHE A 87 30.21 11.47 -6.09
C PHE A 87 31.34 12.36 -6.57
N LYS A 88 31.37 13.61 -6.11
CA LYS A 88 32.31 14.60 -6.56
C LYS A 88 33.09 15.23 -5.40
N ALA A 89 34.39 15.35 -5.53
CA ALA A 89 35.27 16.06 -4.60
C ALA A 89 36.24 16.94 -5.34
N LYS A 90 36.47 18.17 -4.88
CA LYS A 90 37.39 19.10 -5.51
C LYS A 90 38.80 18.88 -5.00
N LYS A 91 39.79 18.83 -5.91
CA LYS A 91 41.22 18.75 -5.59
C LYS A 91 42.07 19.47 -6.63
N ASN A 92 42.90 20.41 -6.20
CA ASN A 92 43.91 21.08 -7.05
C ASN A 92 43.35 21.57 -8.40
N GLY A 93 42.22 22.29 -8.38
CA GLY A 93 41.58 22.78 -9.61
C GLY A 93 40.98 21.72 -10.52
N LYS A 94 40.80 20.50 -10.03
CA LYS A 94 40.13 19.40 -10.72
C LYS A 94 38.94 18.91 -9.88
N MET A 95 37.98 18.32 -10.56
CA MET A 95 36.84 17.62 -9.93
C MET A 95 37.12 16.12 -9.99
N LEU A 96 37.33 15.48 -8.83
CA LEU A 96 37.41 14.03 -8.74
C LEU A 96 35.96 13.50 -8.76
N VAL A 97 35.70 12.54 -9.64
CA VAL A 97 34.36 12.00 -9.86
C VAL A 97 34.39 10.48 -9.73
N ARG A 98 33.53 9.93 -8.91
CA ARG A 98 33.24 8.49 -8.88
C ARG A 98 31.79 8.27 -9.29
N THR A 99 31.56 7.55 -10.38
CA THR A 99 30.23 7.14 -10.84
C THR A 99 29.89 5.81 -10.21
N TYR A 100 28.73 5.76 -9.55
CA TYR A 100 28.28 4.61 -8.80
C TYR A 100 26.83 4.26 -9.16
N LYS A 101 26.55 2.99 -9.48
CA LYS A 101 25.20 2.50 -9.71
C LYS A 101 24.66 1.86 -8.44
N TYR A 102 23.45 2.24 -8.07
CA TYR A 102 22.71 1.68 -6.96
C TYR A 102 21.25 1.46 -7.35
N TRP A 103 20.46 0.87 -6.50
CA TRP A 103 19.08 0.50 -6.83
C TRP A 103 18.13 0.86 -5.72
N ILE A 104 16.90 1.27 -6.12
CA ILE A 104 15.74 1.37 -5.25
C ILE A 104 14.81 0.23 -5.62
N TYR A 105 14.46 -0.60 -4.65
CA TYR A 105 13.59 -1.75 -4.84
C TYR A 105 12.14 -1.37 -4.62
N ILE A 106 11.24 -1.94 -5.43
CA ILE A 106 9.81 -1.74 -5.31
C ILE A 106 9.26 -2.46 -4.08
N ASP A 107 8.28 -1.84 -3.44
CA ASP A 107 7.50 -2.38 -2.33
C ASP A 107 6.03 -2.03 -2.61
N LYS A 108 5.33 -2.93 -3.28
CA LYS A 108 3.96 -2.70 -3.76
C LYS A 108 2.94 -2.70 -2.65
N ASP A 109 3.10 -3.59 -1.68
CA ASP A 109 2.17 -3.72 -0.56
C ASP A 109 2.51 -2.80 0.61
N ARG A 110 3.66 -2.09 0.53
CA ARG A 110 4.09 -1.04 1.47
C ARG A 110 4.31 -1.53 2.90
N ASP A 111 4.77 -2.75 3.04
CA ASP A 111 5.12 -3.29 4.35
C ASP A 111 6.56 -2.95 4.79
N GLY A 112 7.35 -2.36 3.89
CA GLY A 112 8.73 -1.96 4.11
C GLY A 112 9.77 -3.05 3.79
N ILE A 113 9.34 -4.15 3.17
CA ILE A 113 10.18 -5.19 2.61
C ILE A 113 10.13 -5.07 1.08
N ALA A 114 11.25 -5.19 0.41
CA ALA A 114 11.25 -5.15 -1.06
C ALA A 114 10.57 -6.41 -1.62
N ASP A 115 9.70 -6.24 -2.62
CA ASP A 115 9.00 -7.36 -3.28
C ASP A 115 9.97 -8.47 -3.75
N ASP A 116 11.21 -8.10 -4.10
CA ASP A 116 12.28 -9.03 -4.50
C ASP A 116 12.77 -9.94 -3.36
N ASP A 117 12.59 -9.51 -2.12
CA ASP A 117 12.95 -10.28 -0.92
C ASP A 117 11.78 -11.13 -0.38
N GLU A 118 10.64 -11.12 -1.08
CA GLU A 118 9.42 -11.81 -0.67
C GLU A 118 9.06 -12.98 -1.59
N ASP A 119 8.78 -14.13 -1.00
CA ASP A 119 8.26 -15.29 -1.73
C ASP A 119 6.78 -15.10 -2.10
N GLY A 120 6.52 -14.56 -3.30
CA GLY A 120 5.17 -14.43 -3.87
C GLY A 120 4.36 -13.23 -3.38
N GLY A 121 5.01 -12.26 -2.76
CA GLY A 121 4.42 -11.04 -2.21
C GLY A 121 3.73 -11.25 -0.87
N ILE A 122 3.98 -10.36 0.08
CA ILE A 122 3.27 -10.33 1.35
C ILE A 122 1.97 -9.56 1.17
N ALA A 123 0.90 -10.05 1.78
CA ALA A 123 -0.38 -9.37 1.79
C ALA A 123 -0.25 -7.99 2.48
N PHE A 124 -0.91 -6.97 1.92
CA PHE A 124 -1.01 -5.66 2.57
C PHE A 124 -1.50 -5.83 4.00
N THR A 125 -0.79 -5.25 4.97
CA THR A 125 -1.15 -5.31 6.38
C THR A 125 -1.82 -4.00 6.80
N PRO A 126 -3.16 -3.95 6.90
CA PRO A 126 -3.87 -2.74 7.27
C PRO A 126 -3.61 -2.37 8.74
N GLN A 127 -3.35 -1.08 9.00
CA GLN A 127 -3.11 -0.56 10.34
C GLN A 127 -4.28 0.32 10.78
N ARG A 128 -4.99 -0.12 11.83
CA ARG A 128 -6.10 0.63 12.41
C ARG A 128 -5.59 1.87 13.16
N LEU A 129 -6.27 3.02 12.96
CA LEU A 129 -6.06 4.24 13.77
C LEU A 129 -6.48 4.05 15.22
N SER A 130 -7.49 3.20 15.47
CA SER A 130 -8.03 2.93 16.79
C SER A 130 -8.69 1.56 16.80
N SER A 131 -8.68 0.88 17.95
CA SER A 131 -9.43 -0.38 18.16
C SER A 131 -10.92 -0.18 18.44
N LYS A 132 -11.38 1.09 18.53
CA LYS A 132 -12.80 1.38 18.81
C LYS A 132 -13.69 0.89 17.67
N PRO A 133 -14.89 0.36 17.98
CA PRO A 133 -15.88 0.01 16.97
C PRO A 133 -16.29 1.22 16.13
N LEU A 134 -16.58 1.00 14.84
CA LEU A 134 -17.26 1.99 14.02
C LEU A 134 -18.71 2.14 14.50
N VAL A 135 -19.14 3.35 14.80
CA VAL A 135 -20.52 3.62 15.23
C VAL A 135 -21.40 3.83 14.01
N VAL A 136 -22.51 3.10 13.96
CA VAL A 136 -23.57 3.26 12.95
C VAL A 136 -24.84 3.78 13.62
N ASP A 137 -25.33 4.90 13.11
CA ASP A 137 -26.52 5.57 13.61
C ASP A 137 -27.52 5.84 12.47
N GLY A 138 -28.23 4.80 12.08
CA GLY A 138 -29.29 4.87 11.06
C GLY A 138 -28.84 5.04 9.61
N LYS A 139 -27.53 5.19 9.35
CA LYS A 139 -26.94 5.35 8.01
C LYS A 139 -25.89 4.29 7.75
N GLU A 140 -25.95 3.65 6.59
CA GLU A 140 -24.97 2.67 6.16
C GLU A 140 -23.61 3.34 5.91
N PRO A 141 -22.50 2.81 6.46
CA PRO A 141 -21.17 3.31 6.18
C PRO A 141 -20.79 3.11 4.71
N THR A 142 -20.15 4.12 4.13
CA THR A 142 -19.56 4.02 2.81
C THR A 142 -18.21 3.31 2.86
N LEU A 143 -17.69 2.90 1.68
CA LEU A 143 -16.34 2.33 1.61
C LEU A 143 -15.29 3.33 2.11
N ASP A 144 -15.47 4.63 1.85
CA ASP A 144 -14.56 5.67 2.34
C ASP A 144 -14.61 5.80 3.87
N ASP A 145 -15.76 5.61 4.49
CA ASP A 145 -15.87 5.56 5.95
C ASP A 145 -15.05 4.39 6.54
N TYR A 146 -15.06 3.23 5.88
CA TYR A 146 -14.20 2.11 6.28
C TYR A 146 -12.72 2.39 6.05
N LYS A 147 -12.34 2.97 4.91
CA LYS A 147 -10.94 3.33 4.61
C LYS A 147 -10.38 4.31 5.63
N ALA A 148 -11.18 5.28 6.08
CA ALA A 148 -10.78 6.28 7.07
C ALA A 148 -10.41 5.70 8.44
N LEU A 149 -10.72 4.43 8.72
CA LEU A 149 -10.36 3.74 9.96
C LEU A 149 -8.89 3.27 9.99
N PHE A 150 -8.18 3.39 8.87
CA PHE A 150 -6.81 2.89 8.72
C PHE A 150 -5.84 4.02 8.42
N SER A 151 -4.64 3.93 9.00
CA SER A 151 -3.61 4.97 8.88
C SER A 151 -2.74 4.83 7.62
N ASN A 152 -2.66 3.63 7.06
CA ASN A 152 -1.66 3.28 6.04
C ASN A 152 -2.24 2.95 4.66
N ILE A 153 -3.53 3.23 4.41
CA ILE A 153 -4.09 3.09 3.06
C ILE A 153 -3.64 4.27 2.21
N PRO A 154 -2.91 4.03 1.10
CA PRO A 154 -2.46 5.11 0.24
C PRO A 154 -3.64 5.76 -0.50
N SER A 155 -3.54 7.08 -0.70
CA SER A 155 -4.55 7.85 -1.46
C SER A 155 -4.42 7.71 -2.98
N ASP A 156 -3.32 7.11 -3.47
CA ASP A 156 -3.01 6.95 -4.90
C ASP A 156 -3.74 5.81 -5.61
N GLY A 157 -4.57 5.05 -4.88
CA GLY A 157 -5.33 3.93 -5.43
C GLY A 157 -4.52 2.63 -5.61
N SER A 158 -3.27 2.58 -5.13
CA SER A 158 -2.42 1.38 -5.25
C SER A 158 -2.91 0.19 -4.41
N VAL A 159 -3.73 0.44 -3.39
CA VAL A 159 -4.38 -0.59 -2.58
C VAL A 159 -5.88 -0.55 -2.83
N ASN A 160 -6.42 -1.63 -3.36
CA ASN A 160 -7.86 -1.82 -3.50
C ASN A 160 -8.46 -2.36 -2.21
N VAL A 161 -9.53 -1.70 -1.75
CA VAL A 161 -10.29 -2.12 -0.56
C VAL A 161 -11.67 -2.56 -0.98
N SER A 162 -12.09 -3.72 -0.52
CA SER A 162 -13.44 -4.24 -0.75
C SER A 162 -14.04 -4.82 0.54
N ILE A 163 -15.36 -4.88 0.59
CA ILE A 163 -16.07 -5.50 1.71
C ILE A 163 -16.29 -6.97 1.37
N LYS A 164 -15.54 -7.86 2.01
CA LYS A 164 -15.64 -9.31 1.83
C LYS A 164 -16.86 -9.90 2.54
N GLN A 165 -17.15 -9.40 3.71
CA GLN A 165 -18.33 -9.77 4.51
C GLN A 165 -19.04 -8.50 4.97
N LYS A 166 -20.28 -8.33 4.51
CA LYS A 166 -21.15 -7.23 4.96
C LYS A 166 -21.62 -7.45 6.40
N PRO A 167 -21.69 -6.38 7.21
CA PRO A 167 -22.27 -6.46 8.54
C PRO A 167 -23.81 -6.53 8.49
N ASP A 168 -24.43 -7.13 9.48
CA ASP A 168 -25.88 -7.00 9.70
C ASP A 168 -26.18 -5.68 10.42
N LEU A 169 -26.64 -4.69 9.69
CA LEU A 169 -26.99 -3.37 10.20
C LEU A 169 -28.49 -3.23 10.53
N SER A 170 -29.27 -4.29 10.36
CA SER A 170 -30.72 -4.28 10.58
C SER A 170 -31.12 -4.34 12.06
N LYS A 171 -30.17 -4.65 12.94
CA LYS A 171 -30.38 -4.84 14.37
C LYS A 171 -29.44 -3.98 15.19
N LYS A 172 -29.90 -3.44 16.29
CA LYS A 172 -29.09 -2.75 17.30
C LYS A 172 -28.13 -3.73 17.98
N GLY A 173 -26.88 -3.30 18.19
CA GLY A 173 -25.86 -4.07 18.88
C GLY A 173 -24.55 -4.17 18.09
N ILE A 174 -23.70 -5.09 18.52
CA ILE A 174 -22.37 -5.29 17.91
C ILE A 174 -22.45 -6.28 16.75
N THR A 175 -21.91 -5.89 15.62
CA THR A 175 -21.71 -6.72 14.43
C THR A 175 -20.30 -6.52 13.88
N LYS A 176 -19.96 -7.17 12.78
CA LYS A 176 -18.64 -7.04 12.15
C LYS A 176 -18.73 -6.98 10.63
N ALA A 177 -17.82 -6.24 10.03
CA ALA A 177 -17.49 -6.31 8.62
C ALA A 177 -16.11 -6.93 8.46
N VAL A 178 -15.88 -7.66 7.36
CA VAL A 178 -14.54 -8.11 6.95
C VAL A 178 -14.17 -7.37 5.68
N LEU A 179 -13.07 -6.63 5.74
CA LEU A 179 -12.48 -5.94 4.61
C LEU A 179 -11.35 -6.77 4.00
N GLU A 180 -11.20 -6.69 2.70
CA GLU A 180 -10.10 -7.28 1.96
C GLU A 180 -9.32 -6.19 1.25
N PHE A 181 -7.99 -6.30 1.31
CA PHE A 181 -7.04 -5.35 0.75
C PHE A 181 -6.21 -6.07 -0.30
N SER A 182 -6.23 -5.59 -1.54
CA SER A 182 -5.46 -6.18 -2.63
C SER A 182 -4.53 -5.15 -3.26
N VAL A 183 -3.36 -5.62 -3.69
CA VAL A 183 -2.34 -4.84 -4.38
C VAL A 183 -2.04 -5.53 -5.70
N ASP A 184 -1.95 -4.77 -6.79
CA ASP A 184 -1.63 -5.30 -8.11
C ASP A 184 -0.26 -6.00 -8.10
N GLY A 185 -0.24 -7.24 -8.62
CA GLY A 185 0.97 -8.06 -8.67
C GLY A 185 1.28 -8.82 -7.37
N VAL A 186 0.52 -8.63 -6.30
CA VAL A 186 0.58 -9.42 -5.06
C VAL A 186 -0.56 -10.43 -5.04
N THR A 187 -0.24 -11.72 -4.91
CA THR A 187 -1.24 -12.81 -4.99
C THR A 187 -2.04 -13.00 -3.71
N LYS A 188 -1.50 -12.57 -2.58
CA LYS A 188 -2.15 -12.65 -1.26
C LYS A 188 -2.85 -11.35 -0.93
N ASN A 189 -4.09 -11.44 -0.45
CA ASN A 189 -4.85 -10.27 0.00
C ASN A 189 -4.78 -10.13 1.51
N GLY A 190 -4.61 -8.90 1.99
CA GLY A 190 -4.75 -8.56 3.40
C GLY A 190 -6.21 -8.56 3.81
N LYS A 191 -6.48 -8.78 5.09
CA LYS A 191 -7.83 -8.75 5.65
C LYS A 191 -7.84 -7.99 6.96
N ALA A 192 -8.95 -7.30 7.24
CA ALA A 192 -9.22 -6.71 8.53
C ALA A 192 -10.68 -6.93 8.92
N THR A 193 -10.89 -7.26 10.20
CA THR A 193 -12.21 -7.31 10.80
C THR A 193 -12.48 -5.98 11.50
N VAL A 194 -13.56 -5.30 11.09
CA VAL A 194 -14.01 -4.05 11.70
C VAL A 194 -15.23 -4.35 12.56
N MET A 195 -15.10 -4.13 13.87
CA MET A 195 -16.25 -4.19 14.78
C MET A 195 -17.12 -2.95 14.59
N ILE A 196 -18.43 -3.14 14.60
CA ILE A 196 -19.43 -2.10 14.36
C ILE A 196 -20.41 -2.11 15.50
N ASP A 197 -20.65 -0.93 16.07
CA ASP A 197 -21.68 -0.71 17.11
C ASP A 197 -22.89 0.00 16.47
N VAL A 198 -23.93 -0.75 16.21
CA VAL A 198 -25.17 -0.23 15.64
C VAL A 198 -26.02 0.36 16.75
N LYS A 199 -26.08 1.69 16.84
CA LYS A 199 -26.90 2.44 17.78
C LYS A 199 -28.34 2.51 17.33
N ASN A 200 -28.54 2.89 16.06
CA ASN A 200 -29.84 2.83 15.38
C ASN A 200 -29.67 2.01 14.08
N PRO A 201 -30.55 1.02 13.86
CA PRO A 201 -30.54 0.20 12.67
C PRO A 201 -30.70 1.02 11.40
N VAL A 202 -30.01 0.57 10.35
CA VAL A 202 -30.19 1.12 9.01
C VAL A 202 -31.50 0.58 8.46
N LYS A 203 -32.44 1.48 8.19
CA LYS A 203 -33.64 1.11 7.45
C LYS A 203 -33.25 0.88 6.00
N ASN A 204 -33.48 -0.32 5.50
CA ASN A 204 -33.29 -0.63 4.08
C ASN A 204 -34.19 0.32 3.26
N GLY A 205 -33.60 1.37 2.71
CA GLY A 205 -34.25 2.20 1.73
C GLY A 205 -34.39 1.41 0.44
N GLY A 206 -35.58 0.88 0.15
CA GLY A 206 -35.95 0.43 -1.19
C GLY A 206 -35.45 -0.94 -1.65
N GLY A 207 -35.43 -1.95 -0.80
CA GLY A 207 -35.80 -3.29 -1.20
C GLY A 207 -37.33 -3.35 -1.15
N GLU A 208 -37.94 -3.81 -2.22
CA GLU A 208 -39.36 -4.13 -2.28
C GLU A 208 -39.81 -4.69 -0.92
N ALA A 209 -40.67 -3.97 -0.23
CA ALA A 209 -41.29 -4.45 1.01
C ALA A 209 -41.84 -5.81 0.61
N ALA A 210 -41.36 -6.88 1.24
CA ALA A 210 -42.00 -8.17 1.14
C ALA A 210 -43.45 -7.87 1.50
N LEU A 211 -44.34 -8.02 0.51
CA LEU A 211 -45.74 -7.87 0.72
C LEU A 211 -46.05 -8.77 1.93
N PRO A 212 -46.75 -8.25 2.96
CA PRO A 212 -47.12 -9.10 4.08
C PRO A 212 -47.83 -10.30 3.49
N GLU A 213 -47.39 -11.51 3.82
CA GLU A 213 -48.11 -12.72 3.50
C GLU A 213 -49.47 -12.56 4.16
N VAL A 214 -50.46 -12.27 3.32
CA VAL A 214 -51.84 -12.28 3.73
C VAL A 214 -52.27 -13.74 3.64
N GLU A 215 -52.45 -14.40 4.76
CA GLU A 215 -53.17 -15.68 4.79
C GLU A 215 -54.56 -15.43 4.20
N VAL A 216 -54.77 -15.94 3.02
CA VAL A 216 -56.07 -15.84 2.33
C VAL A 216 -56.85 -17.08 2.69
N ASP A 217 -58.02 -16.89 3.30
CA ASP A 217 -58.96 -17.96 3.55
C ASP A 217 -59.26 -18.72 2.24
N SER A 218 -59.36 -20.04 2.31
CA SER A 218 -59.65 -20.92 1.14
C SER A 218 -60.92 -20.51 0.36
N LYS A 219 -61.78 -19.71 0.96
CA LYS A 219 -62.97 -19.13 0.31
C LYS A 219 -62.68 -17.93 -0.58
N VAL A 220 -61.49 -17.32 -0.48
CA VAL A 220 -61.06 -16.16 -1.32
C VAL A 220 -60.41 -16.65 -2.59
N ILE A 221 -59.81 -17.85 -2.56
CA ILE A 221 -59.26 -18.53 -3.75
C ILE A 221 -60.04 -19.84 -3.94
N GLU A 222 -61.22 -19.74 -4.51
CA GLU A 222 -61.97 -20.90 -4.92
C GLU A 222 -61.48 -21.33 -6.32
N THR A 223 -61.18 -22.63 -6.45
CA THR A 223 -60.85 -23.24 -7.73
C THR A 223 -61.91 -24.29 -8.08
N ASP A 224 -62.14 -24.52 -9.36
CA ASP A 224 -63.05 -25.60 -9.81
C ASP A 224 -62.67 -26.99 -9.26
N LEU A 225 -61.48 -27.11 -8.68
CA LEU A 225 -60.97 -28.36 -8.09
C LEU A 225 -61.61 -28.65 -6.72
N ASP A 226 -62.15 -27.61 -6.04
CA ASP A 226 -62.77 -27.69 -4.71
C ASP A 226 -64.28 -28.01 -4.78
N GLU A 227 -64.85 -28.11 -6.05
CA GLU A 227 -66.26 -28.45 -6.19
C GLU A 227 -66.53 -29.96 -5.96
N PRO A 228 -67.50 -30.27 -5.09
CA PRO A 228 -67.90 -31.66 -4.84
C PRO A 228 -68.43 -32.31 -6.12
N GLY A 229 -67.85 -33.42 -6.56
CA GLY A 229 -68.31 -34.19 -7.68
C GLY A 229 -67.55 -34.02 -8.99
N ARG A 230 -66.46 -33.22 -9.01
CA ARG A 230 -65.59 -33.12 -10.17
C ARG A 230 -64.84 -34.43 -10.43
N PRO A 231 -64.76 -34.95 -11.70
CA PRO A 231 -64.04 -36.17 -12.00
C PRO A 231 -62.57 -36.06 -11.62
N LYS A 232 -62.04 -37.07 -10.93
CA LYS A 232 -60.59 -37.18 -10.71
C LYS A 232 -59.87 -37.44 -12.01
N TRP A 233 -58.84 -36.71 -12.27
CA TRP A 233 -57.95 -36.97 -13.40
C TRP A 233 -57.33 -38.35 -13.24
N THR A 234 -57.41 -39.20 -14.24
CA THR A 234 -56.71 -40.49 -14.37
C THR A 234 -55.43 -40.32 -15.19
#